data_8a77bd26222641f80cc436a4f2385d12
#
_entry.id   8a77bd26222641f80cc436a4f2385d12
#
_cell.length_a   1.000
_cell.length_b   1.000
_cell.length_c   1.000
_cell.angle_alpha   90.00
_cell.angle_beta   90.00
_cell.angle_gamma   90.00
#
_symmetry.space_group_name_H-M   'P 1'
#
loop_
_entity.id
_entity.type
_entity.pdbx_description
1 polymer ?
#
loop_
_entity_poly.entity_id
_entity_poly.type
_entity_poly.pdbx_seq_one_letter_code
_entity_poly.pdbx_strand_id
1 'polypeptide(L)'
;MATNKPITNALISVYSKEGLDLIVKKLHELGINIYSTGGTQKFINDLGIPVNPVEDLTSYPSILGGRVKTLHPKVFGGILARREEPGDLAQLNEYLIPEIDLVIVDLYPFEDTVRSGAAHQEIIEKIDIGGISLIRAAAKNYKDVAVLSSREQYGPFLSLLESGKGTTSLDERLAFAGEAFNVSSHYDSEIFKFFDGDQRSALKVSLATSRRLRYGENPHQQGHFYGELDEMFQQLHGKEISYNNLLDIDAAVGLIKEFDECTFAIMKHNNACGLASREKLVDAWKDALAGDPVSAFGGVLITNRKIDLDTAEEKNRIFFEVSIAPAYDEDALKVLQQQKNRIILIQKSRDTADVTIRTALNGILVQDRDLSTETVEDMKAATAKTATPEQLADLVFANKICKHTKSNTIVLAKNQQLLASGVGQTSRVDALKQSIEKALHFEFDLEGAVMASDAFFPFADSVEIAHKAGVRAVIQPGGSVRDQDSIDFCDAHGMAMVFTGIRHFKH
;
A
#
# COMPACT_ATOMS: atom_id res chain seq x y z
N MET A 1 2.28 38.47 -17.81
CA MET A 1 1.73 38.84 -16.51
C MET A 1 0.58 37.89 -16.23
N ALA A 2 0.62 37.13 -15.13
CA ALA A 2 -0.50 36.29 -14.78
C ALA A 2 -1.71 37.17 -14.45
N THR A 3 -2.73 37.19 -15.29
CA THR A 3 -3.94 37.98 -15.07
C THR A 3 -4.81 37.25 -14.05
N ASN A 4 -4.91 37.84 -12.85
CA ASN A 4 -5.90 37.39 -11.89
C ASN A 4 -7.30 37.62 -12.45
N LYS A 5 -8.18 36.64 -12.34
CA LYS A 5 -9.57 36.73 -12.75
C LYS A 5 -10.50 36.76 -11.55
N PRO A 6 -11.47 37.69 -11.48
CA PRO A 6 -12.47 37.66 -10.43
C PRO A 6 -13.44 36.51 -10.63
N ILE A 7 -13.96 36.00 -9.53
CA ILE A 7 -15.08 35.08 -9.51
C ILE A 7 -16.34 35.89 -9.30
N THR A 8 -17.25 35.81 -10.25
CA THR A 8 -18.57 36.51 -10.21
C THR A 8 -19.71 35.51 -10.03
N ASN A 9 -19.58 34.34 -10.64
CA ASN A 9 -20.61 33.30 -10.60
C ASN A 9 -20.00 31.96 -10.26
N ALA A 10 -20.58 31.28 -9.29
CA ALA A 10 -20.20 29.94 -8.84
C ALA A 10 -21.33 28.93 -9.08
N LEU A 11 -21.03 27.78 -9.65
CA LEU A 11 -21.93 26.63 -9.74
C LEU A 11 -21.51 25.60 -8.69
N ILE A 12 -22.42 25.25 -7.78
CA ILE A 12 -22.14 24.34 -6.67
C ILE A 12 -23.11 23.16 -6.71
N SER A 13 -22.59 21.95 -6.83
CA SER A 13 -23.37 20.71 -6.81
C SER A 13 -22.56 19.59 -6.16
N VAL A 14 -22.78 19.36 -4.86
CA VAL A 14 -21.99 18.43 -4.08
C VAL A 14 -22.86 17.36 -3.42
N TYR A 15 -22.29 16.15 -3.27
CA TYR A 15 -22.89 15.06 -2.51
C TYR A 15 -22.78 15.33 -1.00
N SER A 16 -21.55 15.55 -0.51
CA SER A 16 -21.30 15.89 0.89
C SER A 16 -21.43 17.40 1.15
N LYS A 17 -22.04 17.76 2.28
CA LYS A 17 -22.20 19.15 2.70
C LYS A 17 -21.18 19.58 3.77
N GLU A 18 -20.30 18.67 4.19
CA GLU A 18 -19.30 18.91 5.23
C GLU A 18 -18.31 19.98 4.78
N GLY A 19 -18.15 21.03 5.58
CA GLY A 19 -17.25 22.15 5.31
C GLY A 19 -17.73 23.11 4.19
N LEU A 20 -18.82 22.81 3.48
CA LEU A 20 -19.34 23.65 2.42
C LEU A 20 -19.89 24.99 2.96
N ASP A 21 -20.40 25.03 4.17
CA ASP A 21 -20.97 26.22 4.79
C ASP A 21 -19.98 27.38 4.87
N LEU A 22 -18.69 27.10 5.16
CA LEU A 22 -17.63 28.10 5.21
C LEU A 22 -17.38 28.72 3.83
N ILE A 23 -17.35 27.88 2.79
CA ILE A 23 -17.15 28.32 1.41
C ILE A 23 -18.33 29.21 0.93
N VAL A 24 -19.57 28.75 1.08
CA VAL A 24 -20.73 29.50 0.58
C VAL A 24 -20.95 30.82 1.33
N LYS A 25 -20.67 30.87 2.64
CA LYS A 25 -20.66 32.12 3.40
C LYS A 25 -19.64 33.10 2.86
N LYS A 26 -18.43 32.63 2.56
CA LYS A 26 -17.36 33.46 1.99
C LYS A 26 -17.68 33.96 0.60
N LEU A 27 -18.24 33.11 -0.25
CA LEU A 27 -18.70 33.52 -1.59
C LEU A 27 -19.78 34.60 -1.51
N HIS A 28 -20.74 34.45 -0.58
CA HIS A 28 -21.78 35.45 -0.35
C HIS A 28 -21.22 36.78 0.18
N GLU A 29 -20.28 36.76 1.14
CA GLU A 29 -19.59 37.97 1.63
C GLU A 29 -18.86 38.72 0.53
N LEU A 30 -18.35 38.04 -0.47
CA LEU A 30 -17.65 38.57 -1.63
C LEU A 30 -18.61 39.04 -2.75
N GLY A 31 -19.92 38.86 -2.57
CA GLY A 31 -20.93 39.24 -3.57
C GLY A 31 -20.99 38.31 -4.80
N ILE A 32 -20.50 37.10 -4.67
CA ILE A 32 -20.48 36.12 -5.77
C ILE A 32 -21.87 35.45 -5.88
N ASN A 33 -22.43 35.45 -7.10
CA ASN A 33 -23.70 34.79 -7.37
C ASN A 33 -23.52 33.24 -7.31
N ILE A 34 -24.41 32.57 -6.61
CA ILE A 34 -24.36 31.11 -6.46
C ILE A 34 -25.49 30.49 -7.27
N TYR A 35 -25.15 29.52 -8.12
CA TYR A 35 -26.07 28.62 -8.82
C TYR A 35 -25.97 27.24 -8.21
N SER A 36 -27.11 26.59 -7.98
CA SER A 36 -27.13 25.23 -7.40
C SER A 36 -28.41 24.48 -7.74
N THR A 37 -28.45 23.19 -7.42
CA THR A 37 -29.62 22.34 -7.66
C THR A 37 -29.82 21.33 -6.53
N GLY A 38 -31.05 20.86 -6.36
CA GLY A 38 -31.42 19.76 -5.48
C GLY A 38 -31.03 19.96 -4.01
N GLY A 39 -30.40 18.95 -3.40
CA GLY A 39 -30.03 18.97 -1.98
C GLY A 39 -28.98 20.01 -1.62
N THR A 40 -28.10 20.40 -2.56
CA THR A 40 -27.11 21.44 -2.33
C THR A 40 -27.76 22.83 -2.30
N GLN A 41 -28.69 23.08 -3.20
CA GLN A 41 -29.48 24.32 -3.20
C GLN A 41 -30.26 24.47 -1.89
N LYS A 42 -30.93 23.40 -1.45
CA LYS A 42 -31.66 23.41 -0.18
C LYS A 42 -30.72 23.73 0.98
N PHE A 43 -29.57 23.12 1.06
CA PHE A 43 -28.59 23.35 2.12
C PHE A 43 -28.14 24.83 2.16
N ILE A 44 -27.87 25.45 1.00
CA ILE A 44 -27.46 26.86 0.91
C ILE A 44 -28.60 27.80 1.33
N ASN A 45 -29.84 27.52 0.91
CA ASN A 45 -31.02 28.27 1.34
C ASN A 45 -31.24 28.17 2.87
N ASP A 46 -31.06 26.98 3.45
CA ASP A 46 -31.21 26.76 4.90
C ASP A 46 -30.17 27.57 5.74
N LEU A 47 -29.04 27.98 5.11
CA LEU A 47 -28.07 28.91 5.69
C LEU A 47 -28.47 30.40 5.55
N GLY A 48 -29.60 30.69 4.93
CA GLY A 48 -30.05 32.05 4.64
C GLY A 48 -29.28 32.78 3.52
N ILE A 49 -28.56 32.05 2.69
CA ILE A 49 -27.77 32.58 1.58
C ILE A 49 -28.58 32.49 0.27
N PRO A 50 -28.73 33.60 -0.48
CA PRO A 50 -29.39 33.59 -1.79
C PRO A 50 -28.71 32.63 -2.77
N VAL A 51 -29.49 31.78 -3.43
CA VAL A 51 -28.99 30.84 -4.43
C VAL A 51 -29.95 30.76 -5.62
N ASN A 52 -29.40 30.80 -6.81
CA ASN A 52 -30.17 30.72 -8.07
C ASN A 52 -30.34 29.22 -8.42
N PRO A 53 -31.58 28.73 -8.60
CA PRO A 53 -31.79 27.37 -9.07
C PRO A 53 -31.25 27.17 -10.48
N VAL A 54 -30.58 26.06 -10.74
CA VAL A 54 -30.13 25.70 -12.09
C VAL A 54 -31.33 25.51 -13.03
N GLU A 55 -32.44 25.06 -12.49
CA GLU A 55 -33.71 24.88 -13.20
C GLU A 55 -34.24 26.21 -13.76
N ASP A 56 -34.02 27.35 -13.09
CA ASP A 56 -34.39 28.66 -13.59
C ASP A 56 -33.46 29.10 -14.73
N LEU A 57 -32.14 28.82 -14.61
CA LEU A 57 -31.17 29.09 -15.67
C LEU A 57 -31.48 28.29 -16.94
N THR A 58 -31.79 27.01 -16.79
CA THR A 58 -32.04 26.11 -17.91
C THR A 58 -33.46 26.24 -18.49
N SER A 59 -34.39 26.76 -17.68
CA SER A 59 -35.84 26.74 -17.96
C SER A 59 -36.36 25.31 -18.17
N TYR A 60 -35.70 24.32 -17.53
CA TYR A 60 -36.01 22.90 -17.66
C TYR A 60 -36.07 22.23 -16.28
N PRO A 61 -37.09 21.45 -15.98
CA PRO A 61 -37.20 20.79 -14.68
C PRO A 61 -36.18 19.66 -14.53
N SER A 62 -35.88 19.33 -13.29
CA SER A 62 -35.15 18.11 -12.97
C SER A 62 -36.00 16.89 -13.31
N ILE A 63 -35.50 16.02 -14.19
CA ILE A 63 -36.25 14.82 -14.67
C ILE A 63 -35.50 13.53 -14.35
N LEU A 64 -36.15 12.39 -14.59
CA LEU A 64 -35.61 11.05 -14.40
C LEU A 64 -35.05 10.83 -12.99
N GLY A 65 -35.80 11.25 -11.97
CA GLY A 65 -35.35 11.13 -10.57
C GLY A 65 -34.14 11.99 -10.24
N GLY A 66 -33.86 13.04 -11.05
CA GLY A 66 -32.73 13.93 -10.85
C GLY A 66 -31.43 13.51 -11.55
N ARG A 67 -31.46 12.48 -12.39
CA ARG A 67 -30.30 12.05 -13.18
C ARG A 67 -29.93 13.07 -14.27
N VAL A 68 -30.88 13.91 -14.69
CA VAL A 68 -30.68 14.98 -15.67
C VAL A 68 -31.11 16.32 -15.05
N LYS A 69 -30.15 17.11 -14.62
CA LYS A 69 -30.34 18.42 -14.00
C LYS A 69 -29.42 19.45 -14.62
N THR A 70 -28.11 19.17 -14.60
CA THR A 70 -27.04 20.08 -15.03
C THR A 70 -26.54 19.80 -16.45
N LEU A 71 -26.93 18.67 -17.05
CA LEU A 71 -26.54 18.31 -18.42
C LEU A 71 -27.36 19.12 -19.45
N HIS A 72 -27.07 20.40 -19.52
CA HIS A 72 -27.82 21.34 -20.35
C HIS A 72 -26.87 22.35 -21.05
N PRO A 73 -27.11 22.73 -22.32
CA PRO A 73 -26.25 23.67 -23.07
C PRO A 73 -26.00 24.97 -22.33
N LYS A 74 -26.96 25.54 -21.61
CA LYS A 74 -26.77 26.78 -20.86
C LYS A 74 -25.75 26.61 -19.70
N VAL A 75 -25.75 25.48 -19.02
CA VAL A 75 -24.79 25.21 -17.95
C VAL A 75 -23.38 25.01 -18.52
N PHE A 76 -23.26 24.15 -19.52
CA PHE A 76 -21.97 23.86 -20.16
C PHE A 76 -21.45 25.02 -21.00
N GLY A 77 -22.33 25.81 -21.60
CA GLY A 77 -21.94 27.04 -22.30
C GLY A 77 -21.29 28.06 -21.38
N GLY A 78 -21.89 28.28 -20.19
CA GLY A 78 -21.30 29.19 -19.18
C GLY A 78 -19.94 28.75 -18.67
N ILE A 79 -19.68 27.43 -18.61
CA ILE A 79 -18.39 26.85 -18.18
C ILE A 79 -17.36 26.83 -19.33
N LEU A 80 -17.75 26.46 -20.55
CA LEU A 80 -16.84 26.13 -21.66
C LEU A 80 -16.54 27.32 -22.59
N ALA A 81 -17.30 28.46 -22.51
CA ALA A 81 -17.07 29.60 -23.36
C ALA A 81 -15.65 30.14 -23.23
N ARG A 82 -15.00 30.36 -24.35
CA ARG A 82 -13.68 31.01 -24.46
C ARG A 82 -13.87 32.52 -24.37
N ARG A 83 -13.48 33.11 -23.26
CA ARG A 83 -13.78 34.52 -22.96
C ARG A 83 -12.94 35.52 -23.73
N GLU A 84 -11.91 35.05 -24.42
CA GLU A 84 -11.15 35.81 -25.41
C GLU A 84 -11.77 35.78 -26.80
N GLU A 85 -12.77 34.92 -27.07
CA GLU A 85 -13.39 34.77 -28.39
C GLU A 85 -14.69 35.57 -28.49
N PRO A 86 -14.74 36.62 -29.30
CA PRO A 86 -15.93 37.47 -29.43
C PRO A 86 -17.19 36.72 -29.87
N GLY A 87 -17.03 35.64 -30.67
CA GLY A 87 -18.14 34.81 -31.12
C GLY A 87 -18.78 34.02 -29.98
N ASP A 88 -17.98 33.50 -29.04
CA ASP A 88 -18.49 32.78 -27.87
C ASP A 88 -19.26 33.76 -26.96
N LEU A 89 -18.70 34.95 -26.71
CA LEU A 89 -19.35 35.98 -25.88
C LEU A 89 -20.68 36.47 -26.51
N ALA A 90 -20.74 36.61 -27.82
CA ALA A 90 -21.97 36.98 -28.51
C ALA A 90 -23.07 35.93 -28.32
N GLN A 91 -22.71 34.65 -28.40
CA GLN A 91 -23.64 33.52 -28.13
C GLN A 91 -24.08 33.45 -26.66
N LEU A 92 -23.18 33.66 -25.69
CA LEU A 92 -23.59 33.74 -24.29
C LEU A 92 -24.66 34.82 -24.08
N ASN A 93 -24.48 36.01 -24.70
CA ASN A 93 -25.45 37.10 -24.60
C ASN A 93 -26.76 36.76 -25.33
N GLU A 94 -26.70 36.19 -26.55
CA GLU A 94 -27.88 35.80 -27.33
C GLU A 94 -28.77 34.81 -26.58
N TYR A 95 -28.15 33.80 -25.96
CA TYR A 95 -28.89 32.75 -25.26
C TYR A 95 -29.07 32.98 -23.75
N LEU A 96 -28.69 34.16 -23.24
CA LEU A 96 -28.80 34.55 -21.83
C LEU A 96 -28.09 33.55 -20.92
N ILE A 97 -26.84 33.24 -21.23
CA ILE A 97 -26.01 32.29 -20.50
C ILE A 97 -25.03 33.08 -19.61
N PRO A 98 -25.05 32.95 -18.29
CA PRO A 98 -24.05 33.58 -17.42
C PRO A 98 -22.69 32.88 -17.57
N GLU A 99 -21.61 33.65 -17.52
CA GLU A 99 -20.27 33.12 -17.36
C GLU A 99 -20.14 32.45 -15.99
N ILE A 100 -19.70 31.22 -15.94
CA ILE A 100 -19.42 30.50 -14.68
C ILE A 100 -17.92 30.51 -14.42
N ASP A 101 -17.48 31.13 -13.31
CA ASP A 101 -16.07 31.33 -12.95
C ASP A 101 -15.53 30.29 -11.98
N LEU A 102 -16.44 29.68 -11.25
CA LEU A 102 -16.13 28.67 -10.23
C LEU A 102 -17.10 27.50 -10.33
N VAL A 103 -16.57 26.29 -10.32
CA VAL A 103 -17.37 25.05 -10.23
C VAL A 103 -16.91 24.28 -8.99
N ILE A 104 -17.85 23.95 -8.09
CA ILE A 104 -17.61 23.12 -6.90
C ILE A 104 -18.47 21.88 -7.00
N VAL A 105 -17.82 20.73 -7.15
CA VAL A 105 -18.48 19.44 -7.33
C VAL A 105 -17.68 18.38 -6.61
N ASP A 106 -18.32 17.57 -5.80
CA ASP A 106 -17.80 16.26 -5.38
C ASP A 106 -18.61 15.14 -6.02
N LEU A 107 -17.99 13.97 -6.17
CA LEU A 107 -18.60 12.81 -6.79
C LEU A 107 -19.33 11.94 -5.76
N TYR A 108 -20.24 11.10 -6.23
CA TYR A 108 -20.84 10.08 -5.37
C TYR A 108 -19.78 9.10 -4.86
N PRO A 109 -19.92 8.57 -3.62
CA PRO A 109 -18.94 7.67 -3.00
C PRO A 109 -19.03 6.25 -3.59
N PHE A 110 -18.62 6.10 -4.84
CA PHE A 110 -18.67 4.83 -5.58
C PHE A 110 -17.84 3.74 -4.90
N GLU A 111 -16.57 4.04 -4.60
CA GLU A 111 -15.66 3.09 -3.97
C GLU A 111 -16.14 2.61 -2.60
N ASP A 112 -16.60 3.54 -1.74
CA ASP A 112 -17.11 3.20 -0.42
C ASP A 112 -18.35 2.31 -0.52
N THR A 113 -19.19 2.56 -1.53
CA THR A 113 -20.37 1.74 -1.80
C THR A 113 -19.97 0.33 -2.26
N VAL A 114 -18.94 0.20 -3.12
CA VAL A 114 -18.40 -1.10 -3.50
C VAL A 114 -17.80 -1.82 -2.29
N ARG A 115 -16.96 -1.15 -1.50
CA ARG A 115 -16.33 -1.72 -0.30
C ARG A 115 -17.33 -2.16 0.77
N SER A 116 -18.49 -1.51 0.85
CA SER A 116 -19.55 -1.90 1.79
C SER A 116 -20.25 -3.21 1.42
N GLY A 117 -20.00 -3.76 0.23
CA GLY A 117 -20.69 -4.95 -0.27
C GLY A 117 -22.16 -4.70 -0.64
N ALA A 118 -22.50 -3.45 -1.02
CA ALA A 118 -23.86 -3.08 -1.41
C ALA A 118 -24.35 -3.87 -2.63
N ALA A 119 -25.67 -3.92 -2.85
CA ALA A 119 -26.25 -4.59 -3.99
C ALA A 119 -25.79 -3.96 -5.32
N HIS A 120 -25.61 -4.79 -6.36
CA HIS A 120 -25.10 -4.34 -7.67
C HIS A 120 -25.85 -3.09 -8.19
N GLN A 121 -27.18 -3.07 -8.11
CA GLN A 121 -27.96 -1.93 -8.58
C GLN A 121 -27.70 -0.65 -7.77
N GLU A 122 -27.46 -0.77 -6.47
CA GLU A 122 -27.11 0.37 -5.61
C GLU A 122 -25.74 0.95 -5.98
N ILE A 123 -24.77 0.09 -6.29
CA ILE A 123 -23.45 0.50 -6.78
C ILE A 123 -23.57 1.24 -8.10
N ILE A 124 -24.38 0.72 -9.05
CA ILE A 124 -24.62 1.38 -10.36
C ILE A 124 -25.21 2.78 -10.18
N GLU A 125 -26.14 2.99 -9.23
CA GLU A 125 -26.71 4.30 -8.94
C GLU A 125 -25.70 5.32 -8.37
N LYS A 126 -24.52 4.87 -7.95
CA LYS A 126 -23.42 5.73 -7.51
C LYS A 126 -22.45 6.13 -8.63
N ILE A 127 -22.69 5.71 -9.87
CA ILE A 127 -21.92 6.19 -11.02
C ILE A 127 -22.41 7.59 -11.36
N ASP A 128 -21.59 8.59 -11.06
CA ASP A 128 -21.91 10.02 -11.31
C ASP A 128 -21.70 10.35 -12.77
N ILE A 129 -22.76 10.85 -13.43
CA ILE A 129 -22.70 11.29 -14.82
C ILE A 129 -22.61 12.83 -14.90
N GLY A 130 -23.43 13.52 -14.10
CA GLY A 130 -23.52 14.99 -14.14
C GLY A 130 -22.33 15.67 -13.51
N GLY A 131 -21.95 15.25 -12.31
CA GLY A 131 -20.83 15.83 -11.56
C GLY A 131 -19.50 15.68 -12.28
N ILE A 132 -19.17 14.46 -12.73
CA ILE A 132 -17.93 14.22 -13.46
C ILE A 132 -17.84 15.02 -14.76
N SER A 133 -18.97 15.22 -15.45
CA SER A 133 -19.05 16.05 -16.66
C SER A 133 -18.75 17.52 -16.36
N LEU A 134 -19.27 18.07 -15.26
CA LEU A 134 -19.00 19.44 -14.82
C LEU A 134 -17.53 19.62 -14.43
N ILE A 135 -16.94 18.67 -13.68
CA ILE A 135 -15.53 18.68 -13.30
C ILE A 135 -14.65 18.75 -14.55
N ARG A 136 -14.88 17.89 -15.52
CA ARG A 136 -14.08 17.82 -16.75
C ARG A 136 -14.25 19.07 -17.62
N ALA A 137 -15.46 19.62 -17.70
CA ALA A 137 -15.73 20.85 -18.48
C ALA A 137 -14.99 22.05 -17.87
N ALA A 138 -15.09 22.24 -16.55
CA ALA A 138 -14.42 23.33 -15.85
C ALA A 138 -12.89 23.19 -15.92
N ALA A 139 -12.35 22.00 -15.68
CA ALA A 139 -10.92 21.72 -15.79
C ALA A 139 -10.38 21.98 -17.22
N LYS A 140 -11.14 21.63 -18.26
CA LYS A 140 -10.76 21.94 -19.66
C LYS A 140 -10.64 23.44 -19.90
N ASN A 141 -11.51 24.24 -19.28
CA ASN A 141 -11.51 25.72 -19.45
C ASN A 141 -10.79 26.42 -18.28
N TYR A 142 -9.72 25.85 -17.74
CA TYR A 142 -8.97 26.40 -16.60
C TYR A 142 -8.44 27.83 -16.84
N LYS A 143 -8.32 28.27 -18.07
CA LYS A 143 -7.96 29.65 -18.37
C LYS A 143 -8.95 30.66 -17.77
N ASP A 144 -10.20 30.26 -17.66
CA ASP A 144 -11.31 31.12 -17.25
C ASP A 144 -12.02 30.64 -15.99
N VAL A 145 -11.99 29.33 -15.67
CA VAL A 145 -12.77 28.68 -14.63
C VAL A 145 -11.90 28.02 -13.59
N ALA A 146 -12.16 28.29 -12.31
CA ALA A 146 -11.64 27.50 -11.21
C ALA A 146 -12.55 26.29 -10.94
N VAL A 147 -11.97 25.15 -10.56
CA VAL A 147 -12.74 23.94 -10.25
C VAL A 147 -12.27 23.32 -8.93
N LEU A 148 -13.20 23.06 -8.03
CA LEU A 148 -12.97 22.24 -6.83
C LEU A 148 -13.70 20.91 -7.02
N SER A 149 -12.95 19.84 -7.01
CA SER A 149 -13.42 18.48 -7.28
C SER A 149 -13.43 17.56 -6.06
N SER A 150 -12.94 18.07 -4.92
CA SER A 150 -12.91 17.36 -3.65
C SER A 150 -12.98 18.32 -2.44
N ARG A 151 -13.37 17.78 -1.27
CA ARG A 151 -13.48 18.54 -0.02
C ARG A 151 -12.13 18.97 0.55
N GLU A 152 -11.09 18.20 0.29
CA GLU A 152 -9.70 18.48 0.71
C GLU A 152 -9.22 19.83 0.18
N GLN A 153 -9.81 20.29 -0.93
CA GLN A 153 -9.49 21.58 -1.55
C GLN A 153 -10.17 22.78 -0.87
N TYR A 154 -11.17 22.57 0.01
CA TYR A 154 -11.95 23.66 0.62
C TYR A 154 -11.09 24.57 1.49
N GLY A 155 -10.25 24.03 2.36
CA GLY A 155 -9.36 24.81 3.22
C GLY A 155 -8.37 25.70 2.44
N PRO A 156 -7.57 25.12 1.54
CA PRO A 156 -6.69 25.88 0.66
C PRO A 156 -7.43 26.95 -0.16
N PHE A 157 -8.59 26.61 -0.73
CA PHE A 157 -9.38 27.56 -1.53
C PHE A 157 -9.96 28.70 -0.70
N LEU A 158 -10.42 28.42 0.51
CA LEU A 158 -10.90 29.45 1.43
C LEU A 158 -9.81 30.48 1.73
N SER A 159 -8.60 30.02 2.05
CA SER A 159 -7.43 30.87 2.26
C SER A 159 -7.09 31.71 1.00
N LEU A 160 -7.26 31.13 -0.19
CA LEU A 160 -7.07 31.83 -1.45
C LEU A 160 -8.13 32.91 -1.67
N LEU A 161 -9.41 32.62 -1.41
CA LEU A 161 -10.50 33.62 -1.51
C LEU A 161 -10.27 34.82 -0.57
N GLU A 162 -9.76 34.55 0.63
CA GLU A 162 -9.46 35.61 1.63
C GLU A 162 -8.30 36.49 1.17
N SER A 163 -7.18 35.91 0.78
CA SER A 163 -5.98 36.63 0.34
C SER A 163 -6.17 37.33 -1.01
N GLY A 164 -6.83 36.66 -1.96
CA GLY A 164 -7.08 37.13 -3.32
C GLY A 164 -8.33 37.99 -3.48
N LYS A 165 -9.11 38.21 -2.40
CA LYS A 165 -10.38 38.99 -2.44
C LYS A 165 -11.32 38.52 -3.55
N GLY A 166 -11.48 37.21 -3.68
CA GLY A 166 -12.35 36.57 -4.68
C GLY A 166 -11.76 36.52 -6.10
N THR A 167 -10.44 36.60 -6.24
CA THR A 167 -9.77 36.39 -7.53
C THR A 167 -8.93 35.15 -7.53
N THR A 168 -8.67 34.58 -8.73
CA THR A 168 -7.76 33.46 -8.92
C THR A 168 -6.73 33.75 -10.00
N SER A 169 -5.49 33.35 -9.83
CA SER A 169 -4.45 33.41 -10.84
C SER A 169 -4.56 32.22 -11.82
N LEU A 170 -3.89 32.32 -12.96
CA LEU A 170 -3.85 31.24 -13.95
C LEU A 170 -3.19 29.97 -13.37
N ASP A 171 -2.10 30.13 -12.60
CA ASP A 171 -1.36 28.99 -12.01
C ASP A 171 -2.21 28.24 -10.98
N GLU A 172 -2.99 28.95 -10.17
CA GLU A 172 -3.93 28.35 -9.22
C GLU A 172 -5.03 27.57 -9.97
N ARG A 173 -5.63 28.14 -11.01
CA ARG A 173 -6.64 27.45 -11.82
C ARG A 173 -6.06 26.22 -12.53
N LEU A 174 -4.82 26.31 -13.03
CA LEU A 174 -4.11 25.18 -13.64
C LEU A 174 -3.87 24.05 -12.62
N ALA A 175 -3.47 24.39 -11.38
CA ALA A 175 -3.30 23.42 -10.31
C ALA A 175 -4.63 22.72 -9.97
N PHE A 176 -5.72 23.48 -9.80
CA PHE A 176 -7.06 22.89 -9.58
C PHE A 176 -7.53 22.02 -10.75
N ALA A 177 -7.23 22.40 -11.99
CA ALA A 177 -7.56 21.58 -13.16
C ALA A 177 -6.78 20.25 -13.17
N GLY A 178 -5.51 20.28 -12.75
CA GLY A 178 -4.71 19.05 -12.56
C GLY A 178 -5.35 18.10 -11.55
N GLU A 179 -5.73 18.62 -10.38
CA GLU A 179 -6.43 17.84 -9.35
C GLU A 179 -7.81 17.33 -9.82
N ALA A 180 -8.55 18.12 -10.57
CA ALA A 180 -9.83 17.70 -11.14
C ALA A 180 -9.70 16.50 -12.09
N PHE A 181 -8.64 16.48 -12.91
CA PHE A 181 -8.35 15.31 -13.76
C PHE A 181 -7.79 14.14 -12.96
N ASN A 182 -7.06 14.37 -11.87
CA ASN A 182 -6.68 13.31 -10.94
C ASN A 182 -7.91 12.62 -10.35
N VAL A 183 -8.86 13.38 -9.81
CA VAL A 183 -10.13 12.87 -9.27
C VAL A 183 -10.92 12.11 -10.33
N SER A 184 -11.14 12.69 -11.52
CA SER A 184 -11.96 12.05 -12.54
C SER A 184 -11.34 10.78 -13.12
N SER A 185 -10.02 10.75 -13.30
CA SER A 185 -9.33 9.55 -13.80
C SER A 185 -9.30 8.41 -12.77
N HIS A 186 -9.16 8.76 -11.49
CA HIS A 186 -9.26 7.79 -10.41
C HIS A 186 -10.65 7.17 -10.36
N TYR A 187 -11.68 8.01 -10.37
CA TYR A 187 -13.08 7.59 -10.35
C TYR A 187 -13.41 6.63 -11.50
N ASP A 188 -13.03 6.96 -12.74
CA ASP A 188 -13.24 6.09 -13.90
C ASP A 188 -12.43 4.80 -13.80
N SER A 189 -11.24 4.83 -13.18
CA SER A 189 -10.43 3.64 -12.96
C SER A 189 -11.08 2.66 -11.99
N GLU A 190 -11.70 3.15 -10.92
CA GLU A 190 -12.39 2.32 -9.94
C GLU A 190 -13.71 1.74 -10.52
N ILE A 191 -14.43 2.53 -11.33
CA ILE A 191 -15.59 2.02 -12.08
C ILE A 191 -15.15 0.92 -13.06
N PHE A 192 -14.06 1.13 -13.80
CA PHE A 192 -13.52 0.12 -14.71
C PHE A 192 -13.18 -1.17 -13.97
N LYS A 193 -12.49 -1.11 -12.84
CA LYS A 193 -12.17 -2.29 -12.02
C LYS A 193 -13.42 -3.07 -11.61
N PHE A 194 -14.47 -2.37 -11.20
CA PHE A 194 -15.75 -3.01 -10.83
C PHE A 194 -16.37 -3.79 -12.00
N PHE A 195 -16.37 -3.24 -13.21
CA PHE A 195 -16.92 -3.90 -14.40
C PHE A 195 -15.99 -4.97 -14.99
N ASP A 196 -14.67 -4.78 -14.92
CA ASP A 196 -13.69 -5.75 -15.42
C ASP A 196 -13.61 -7.00 -14.54
N GLY A 197 -13.84 -6.85 -13.22
CA GLY A 197 -13.79 -7.96 -12.27
C GLY A 197 -12.47 -8.72 -12.36
N ASP A 198 -12.56 -10.05 -12.46
CA ASP A 198 -11.40 -10.95 -12.53
C ASP A 198 -10.82 -11.12 -13.94
N GLN A 199 -11.37 -10.44 -14.96
CA GLN A 199 -10.91 -10.60 -16.35
C GLN A 199 -9.50 -10.07 -16.58
N ARG A 200 -9.09 -9.03 -15.81
CA ARG A 200 -7.77 -8.38 -15.94
C ARG A 200 -7.47 -7.94 -17.38
N SER A 201 -8.49 -7.47 -18.10
CA SER A 201 -8.39 -7.10 -19.52
C SER A 201 -7.45 -5.93 -19.77
N ALA A 202 -7.31 -5.03 -18.79
CA ALA A 202 -6.36 -3.92 -18.80
C ALA A 202 -5.90 -3.60 -17.36
N LEU A 203 -4.66 -3.17 -17.21
CA LEU A 203 -4.15 -2.69 -15.93
C LEU A 203 -4.50 -1.20 -15.75
N LYS A 204 -5.28 -0.89 -14.72
CA LYS A 204 -5.52 0.46 -14.22
C LYS A 204 -5.05 0.52 -12.77
N VAL A 205 -4.01 1.30 -12.50
CA VAL A 205 -3.52 1.57 -11.15
C VAL A 205 -3.67 3.06 -10.91
N SER A 206 -4.50 3.43 -9.96
CA SER A 206 -4.70 4.81 -9.58
C SER A 206 -4.56 4.92 -8.07
N LEU A 207 -3.58 5.70 -7.62
CA LEU A 207 -3.30 6.02 -6.23
C LEU A 207 -3.33 7.54 -6.10
N ALA A 208 -4.32 8.07 -5.42
CA ALA A 208 -4.62 9.51 -5.39
C ALA A 208 -3.56 10.32 -4.63
N THR A 209 -2.87 9.71 -3.67
CA THR A 209 -1.91 10.37 -2.81
C THR A 209 -0.47 9.95 -3.10
N SER A 210 0.45 10.88 -2.96
CA SER A 210 1.87 10.61 -3.08
C SER A 210 2.67 11.31 -1.98
N ARG A 211 3.70 10.62 -1.49
CA ARG A 211 4.70 11.19 -0.57
C ARG A 211 6.05 11.17 -1.28
N ARG A 212 6.66 12.35 -1.45
CA ARG A 212 8.03 12.43 -1.93
C ARG A 212 8.98 11.92 -0.84
N LEU A 213 9.84 10.98 -1.22
CA LEU A 213 10.88 10.45 -0.35
C LEU A 213 12.17 11.26 -0.54
N ARG A 214 13.08 11.15 0.40
CA ARG A 214 14.35 11.86 0.35
C ARG A 214 15.13 11.58 -0.94
N TYR A 215 15.13 10.31 -1.40
CA TYR A 215 15.67 9.81 -2.66
C TYR A 215 15.12 8.38 -2.89
N GLY A 216 15.43 7.76 -4.03
CA GLY A 216 15.10 6.36 -4.33
C GLY A 216 16.03 5.38 -3.62
N GLU A 217 16.40 4.27 -4.25
CA GLU A 217 17.41 3.35 -3.67
C GLU A 217 18.77 4.03 -3.49
N ASN A 218 19.12 4.93 -4.40
CA ASN A 218 20.38 5.66 -4.39
C ASN A 218 20.15 7.18 -4.35
N PRO A 219 21.11 7.96 -3.80
CA PRO A 219 20.95 9.41 -3.61
C PRO A 219 20.70 10.23 -4.88
N HIS A 220 21.10 9.74 -6.04
CA HIS A 220 20.89 10.41 -7.32
C HIS A 220 19.52 10.11 -7.96
N GLN A 221 18.75 9.19 -7.39
CA GLN A 221 17.44 8.80 -7.88
C GLN A 221 16.34 9.52 -7.09
N GLN A 222 15.32 10.03 -7.76
CA GLN A 222 14.11 10.52 -7.09
C GLN A 222 13.23 9.34 -6.68
N GLY A 223 12.69 9.41 -5.48
CA GLY A 223 11.78 8.40 -4.93
C GLY A 223 10.46 9.01 -4.52
N HIS A 224 9.38 8.28 -4.75
CA HIS A 224 8.03 8.61 -4.30
C HIS A 224 7.37 7.33 -3.78
N PHE A 225 6.57 7.47 -2.75
CA PHE A 225 5.65 6.44 -2.30
C PHE A 225 4.22 6.90 -2.63
N TYR A 226 3.45 6.04 -3.24
CA TYR A 226 2.04 6.25 -3.54
C TYR A 226 1.21 5.32 -2.66
N GLY A 227 0.28 5.86 -1.91
CA GLY A 227 -0.59 5.14 -0.98
C GLY A 227 -0.65 5.78 0.41
N GLU A 228 -1.48 5.19 1.30
CA GLU A 228 -1.78 5.71 2.64
C GLU A 228 -0.96 4.99 3.72
N LEU A 229 0.31 5.38 3.86
CA LEU A 229 1.22 4.76 4.83
C LEU A 229 0.72 4.89 6.28
N ASP A 230 0.01 5.97 6.58
CA ASP A 230 -0.52 6.27 7.91
C ASP A 230 -1.71 5.35 8.30
N GLU A 231 -2.34 4.65 7.36
CA GLU A 231 -3.31 3.60 7.64
C GLU A 231 -2.62 2.33 8.17
N MET A 232 -1.42 2.03 7.69
CA MET A 232 -0.65 0.86 8.10
C MET A 232 0.15 1.10 9.38
N PHE A 233 0.69 2.30 9.55
CA PHE A 233 1.61 2.61 10.65
C PHE A 233 1.30 3.93 11.32
N GLN A 234 1.63 3.99 12.62
CA GLN A 234 1.80 5.25 13.34
C GLN A 234 3.29 5.41 13.67
N GLN A 235 3.91 6.44 13.14
CA GLN A 235 5.29 6.77 13.49
C GLN A 235 5.32 7.54 14.81
N LEU A 236 5.96 6.95 15.85
CA LEU A 236 6.11 7.55 17.18
C LEU A 236 7.37 8.39 17.33
N HIS A 237 8.41 8.09 16.55
CA HIS A 237 9.73 8.72 16.69
C HIS A 237 10.58 8.55 15.44
N GLY A 238 11.62 9.41 15.33
CA GLY A 238 12.72 9.27 14.40
C GLY A 238 12.61 10.10 13.12
N LYS A 239 13.55 9.85 12.20
CA LYS A 239 13.61 10.50 10.88
C LYS A 239 12.51 10.01 9.94
N GLU A 240 12.30 10.70 8.82
CA GLU A 240 11.44 10.23 7.74
C GLU A 240 11.87 8.84 7.22
N ILE A 241 10.87 8.02 6.88
CA ILE A 241 11.08 6.68 6.32
C ILE A 241 11.64 6.83 4.91
N SER A 242 12.75 6.17 4.62
CA SER A 242 13.39 6.18 3.30
C SER A 242 12.82 5.12 2.37
N TYR A 243 13.13 5.22 1.07
CA TYR A 243 12.80 4.22 0.07
C TYR A 243 13.27 2.81 0.50
N ASN A 244 14.54 2.68 0.87
CA ASN A 244 15.11 1.40 1.30
C ASN A 244 14.47 0.88 2.60
N ASN A 245 14.13 1.78 3.55
CA ASN A 245 13.39 1.36 4.74
C ASN A 245 12.00 0.80 4.37
N LEU A 246 11.28 1.40 3.40
CA LEU A 246 9.98 0.89 2.96
C LEU A 246 10.07 -0.51 2.36
N LEU A 247 11.11 -0.80 1.57
CA LEU A 247 11.34 -2.14 1.03
C LEU A 247 11.58 -3.17 2.15
N ASP A 248 12.44 -2.84 3.12
CA ASP A 248 12.71 -3.72 4.26
C ASP A 248 11.49 -3.86 5.18
N ILE A 249 10.68 -2.79 5.35
CA ILE A 249 9.42 -2.82 6.12
C ILE A 249 8.39 -3.73 5.44
N ASP A 250 8.20 -3.64 4.11
CA ASP A 250 7.28 -4.53 3.37
C ASP A 250 7.68 -6.01 3.55
N ALA A 251 8.96 -6.31 3.40
CA ALA A 251 9.49 -7.65 3.64
C ALA A 251 9.30 -8.12 5.10
N ALA A 252 9.50 -7.23 6.07
CA ALA A 252 9.32 -7.53 7.50
C ALA A 252 7.85 -7.81 7.84
N VAL A 253 6.93 -7.00 7.35
CA VAL A 253 5.48 -7.18 7.56
C VAL A 253 4.99 -8.47 6.92
N GLY A 254 5.43 -8.75 5.68
CA GLY A 254 5.08 -9.99 5.01
C GLY A 254 5.55 -11.23 5.78
N LEU A 255 6.78 -11.22 6.29
CA LEU A 255 7.34 -12.35 7.03
C LEU A 255 6.69 -12.54 8.39
N ILE A 256 6.55 -11.48 9.21
CA ILE A 256 6.01 -11.61 10.57
C ILE A 256 4.53 -12.02 10.59
N LYS A 257 3.80 -11.78 9.51
CA LYS A 257 2.39 -12.18 9.33
C LYS A 257 2.21 -13.72 9.34
N GLU A 258 3.26 -14.47 8.99
CA GLU A 258 3.24 -15.94 8.94
C GLU A 258 3.21 -16.58 10.35
N PHE A 259 3.48 -15.83 11.41
CA PHE A 259 3.68 -16.35 12.76
C PHE A 259 2.61 -15.89 13.74
N ASP A 260 1.97 -16.86 14.39
CA ASP A 260 1.04 -16.62 15.50
C ASP A 260 1.75 -16.67 16.86
N GLU A 261 2.85 -17.43 16.98
CA GLU A 261 3.69 -17.52 18.16
C GLU A 261 4.39 -16.18 18.44
N CYS A 262 4.88 -15.98 19.67
CA CYS A 262 5.68 -14.82 20.01
C CYS A 262 7.00 -14.86 19.24
N THR A 263 7.09 -14.05 18.18
CA THR A 263 8.17 -14.09 17.20
C THR A 263 8.85 -12.72 17.08
N PHE A 264 10.16 -12.76 16.96
CA PHE A 264 10.99 -11.60 16.65
C PHE A 264 11.80 -11.85 15.37
N ALA A 265 11.75 -10.90 14.42
CA ALA A 265 12.50 -10.96 13.15
C ALA A 265 13.40 -9.73 12.96
N ILE A 266 14.56 -9.97 12.37
CA ILE A 266 15.56 -8.96 12.00
C ILE A 266 15.73 -9.04 10.49
N MET A 267 15.39 -7.96 9.81
CA MET A 267 15.46 -7.86 8.35
C MET A 267 16.65 -7.01 7.90
N LYS A 268 17.31 -7.45 6.87
CA LYS A 268 18.37 -6.71 6.18
C LYS A 268 18.29 -6.97 4.68
N HIS A 269 18.17 -5.89 3.90
CA HIS A 269 18.06 -5.98 2.43
C HIS A 269 16.99 -6.99 1.96
N ASN A 270 15.78 -6.83 2.52
CA ASN A 270 14.58 -7.63 2.23
C ASN A 270 14.65 -9.12 2.64
N ASN A 271 15.66 -9.53 3.40
CA ASN A 271 15.80 -10.92 3.87
C ASN A 271 15.97 -10.96 5.38
N ALA A 272 15.51 -12.04 6.01
CA ALA A 272 15.74 -12.27 7.42
C ALA A 272 17.19 -12.67 7.65
N CYS A 273 17.91 -11.89 8.47
CA CYS A 273 19.22 -12.27 9.00
C CYS A 273 19.12 -12.89 10.41
N GLY A 274 17.98 -12.74 11.08
CA GLY A 274 17.68 -13.38 12.33
C GLY A 274 16.17 -13.51 12.51
N LEU A 275 15.73 -14.64 13.08
CA LEU A 275 14.33 -14.88 13.44
C LEU A 275 14.25 -15.99 14.49
N ALA A 276 13.44 -15.77 15.52
CA ALA A 276 13.14 -16.80 16.50
C ALA A 276 11.76 -16.63 17.11
N SER A 277 11.14 -17.75 17.48
CA SER A 277 9.88 -17.80 18.24
C SER A 277 10.15 -18.38 19.64
N ARG A 278 9.73 -17.65 20.69
CA ARG A 278 9.90 -18.04 22.10
C ARG A 278 8.68 -17.65 22.93
N GLU A 279 8.56 -18.20 24.11
CA GLU A 279 7.50 -17.79 25.05
C GLU A 279 7.66 -16.33 25.49
N LYS A 280 8.90 -15.88 25.73
CA LYS A 280 9.21 -14.49 26.10
C LYS A 280 9.81 -13.73 24.92
N LEU A 281 9.39 -12.49 24.75
CA LEU A 281 9.84 -11.66 23.64
C LEU A 281 11.34 -11.35 23.71
N VAL A 282 11.87 -11.10 24.90
CA VAL A 282 13.31 -10.85 25.09
C VAL A 282 14.17 -12.04 24.69
N ASP A 283 13.70 -13.27 24.90
CA ASP A 283 14.40 -14.48 24.50
C ASP A 283 14.32 -14.67 22.98
N ALA A 284 13.14 -14.39 22.38
CA ALA A 284 12.98 -14.37 20.92
C ALA A 284 13.93 -13.34 20.27
N TRP A 285 14.09 -12.17 20.86
CA TRP A 285 15.05 -11.17 20.39
C TRP A 285 16.50 -11.66 20.45
N LYS A 286 16.91 -12.22 21.59
CA LYS A 286 18.30 -12.71 21.79
C LYS A 286 18.65 -13.80 20.78
N ASP A 287 17.76 -14.77 20.62
CA ASP A 287 17.97 -15.88 19.69
C ASP A 287 17.88 -15.44 18.22
N ALA A 288 17.00 -14.49 17.89
CA ALA A 288 17.00 -13.88 16.56
C ALA A 288 18.31 -13.15 16.27
N LEU A 289 18.83 -12.37 17.22
CA LEU A 289 20.10 -11.66 17.07
C LEU A 289 21.28 -12.63 16.91
N ALA A 290 21.27 -13.77 17.59
CA ALA A 290 22.31 -14.77 17.49
C ALA A 290 22.49 -15.35 16.07
N GLY A 291 21.43 -15.34 15.25
CA GLY A 291 21.47 -15.83 13.86
C GLY A 291 22.47 -15.10 12.97
N ASP A 292 22.59 -13.76 13.13
CA ASP A 292 23.59 -12.95 12.44
C ASP A 292 23.72 -11.56 13.13
N PRO A 293 24.47 -11.46 14.21
CA PRO A 293 24.63 -10.21 14.96
C PRO A 293 25.35 -9.12 14.14
N VAL A 294 26.11 -9.50 13.12
CA VAL A 294 26.84 -8.56 12.26
C VAL A 294 25.89 -7.86 11.29
N SER A 295 25.06 -8.63 10.58
CA SER A 295 24.08 -8.10 9.63
C SER A 295 22.92 -7.38 10.33
N ALA A 296 22.60 -7.71 11.57
CA ALA A 296 21.58 -7.07 12.38
C ALA A 296 21.82 -5.57 12.60
N PHE A 297 23.08 -5.14 12.54
CA PHE A 297 23.47 -3.75 12.65
C PHE A 297 22.83 -2.90 11.53
N GLY A 298 22.06 -1.88 11.92
CA GLY A 298 21.31 -1.02 10.97
C GLY A 298 20.14 -1.73 10.27
N GLY A 299 19.64 -2.83 10.83
CA GLY A 299 18.50 -3.57 10.28
C GLY A 299 17.13 -2.98 10.65
N VAL A 300 16.09 -3.59 10.11
CA VAL A 300 14.68 -3.38 10.46
C VAL A 300 14.24 -4.50 11.38
N LEU A 301 13.78 -4.14 12.56
CA LEU A 301 13.38 -5.04 13.64
C LEU A 301 11.85 -5.09 13.74
N ILE A 302 11.26 -6.28 13.69
CA ILE A 302 9.82 -6.45 13.78
C ILE A 302 9.44 -7.59 14.74
N THR A 303 8.34 -7.39 15.45
CA THR A 303 7.72 -8.43 16.27
C THR A 303 6.19 -8.35 16.17
N ASN A 304 5.53 -9.50 16.42
CA ASN A 304 4.08 -9.59 16.53
C ASN A 304 3.55 -9.41 17.97
N ARG A 305 4.41 -8.99 18.91
CA ARG A 305 4.05 -8.75 20.31
C ARG A 305 4.41 -7.32 20.72
N LYS A 306 3.75 -6.85 21.79
CA LYS A 306 4.07 -5.58 22.43
C LYS A 306 5.50 -5.62 22.98
N ILE A 307 6.28 -4.58 22.73
CA ILE A 307 7.65 -4.47 23.25
C ILE A 307 7.61 -3.96 24.70
N ASP A 308 8.15 -4.77 25.61
CA ASP A 308 8.37 -4.48 27.02
C ASP A 308 9.74 -3.85 27.29
N LEU A 309 9.99 -3.44 28.55
CA LEU A 309 11.22 -2.78 28.95
C LEU A 309 12.45 -3.70 28.74
N ASP A 310 12.36 -4.96 29.17
CA ASP A 310 13.48 -5.91 29.09
C ASP A 310 13.94 -6.09 27.63
N THR A 311 12.98 -6.24 26.72
CA THR A 311 13.27 -6.35 25.27
C THR A 311 13.84 -5.05 24.73
N ALA A 312 13.32 -3.89 25.15
CA ALA A 312 13.81 -2.60 24.71
C ALA A 312 15.25 -2.32 25.13
N GLU A 313 15.60 -2.66 26.39
CA GLU A 313 16.97 -2.50 26.92
C GLU A 313 17.98 -3.40 26.17
N GLU A 314 17.62 -4.67 25.92
CA GLU A 314 18.47 -5.58 25.15
C GLU A 314 18.64 -5.11 23.69
N LYS A 315 17.57 -4.70 23.03
CA LYS A 315 17.61 -4.12 21.65
C LYS A 315 18.46 -2.85 21.59
N ASN A 316 18.44 -2.03 22.63
CA ASN A 316 19.15 -0.75 22.64
C ASN A 316 20.68 -0.91 22.64
N ARG A 317 21.20 -2.13 22.86
CA ARG A 317 22.64 -2.44 22.81
C ARG A 317 23.22 -2.43 21.41
N ILE A 318 22.38 -2.54 20.39
CA ILE A 318 22.82 -2.44 18.98
C ILE A 318 22.16 -1.26 18.26
N PHE A 319 22.83 -0.79 17.22
CA PHE A 319 22.21 0.19 16.31
C PHE A 319 21.25 -0.52 15.35
N PHE A 320 20.05 0.02 15.20
CA PHE A 320 19.06 -0.39 14.20
C PHE A 320 18.33 0.84 13.64
N GLU A 321 17.85 0.74 12.40
CA GLU A 321 17.18 1.83 11.70
C GLU A 321 15.70 1.95 12.09
N VAL A 322 14.98 0.83 12.13
CA VAL A 322 13.53 0.78 12.31
C VAL A 322 13.15 -0.27 13.35
N SER A 323 12.21 0.05 14.21
CA SER A 323 11.52 -0.89 15.11
C SER A 323 10.02 -0.87 14.83
N ILE A 324 9.43 -2.06 14.62
CA ILE A 324 8.01 -2.24 14.32
C ILE A 324 7.40 -3.20 15.33
N ALA A 325 6.31 -2.80 15.96
CA ALA A 325 5.54 -3.65 16.88
C ALA A 325 4.07 -3.22 16.89
N PRO A 326 3.13 -4.05 17.37
CA PRO A 326 1.74 -3.64 17.57
C PRO A 326 1.56 -2.61 18.70
N ALA A 327 2.47 -2.58 19.67
CA ALA A 327 2.49 -1.61 20.77
C ALA A 327 3.86 -1.58 21.46
N TYR A 328 4.07 -0.57 22.32
CA TYR A 328 5.24 -0.41 23.16
C TYR A 328 4.78 -0.03 24.57
N ASP A 329 5.44 -0.54 25.63
CA ASP A 329 5.29 -0.02 26.97
C ASP A 329 5.93 1.38 27.06
N GLU A 330 5.42 2.25 27.92
CA GLU A 330 5.88 3.64 28.01
C GLU A 330 7.35 3.77 28.39
N ASP A 331 7.84 2.91 29.28
CA ASP A 331 9.24 2.84 29.70
C ASP A 331 10.13 2.28 28.58
N ALA A 332 9.68 1.23 27.90
CA ALA A 332 10.34 0.70 26.72
C ALA A 332 10.50 1.77 25.62
N LEU A 333 9.44 2.54 25.37
CA LEU A 333 9.45 3.61 24.37
C LEU A 333 10.49 4.69 24.74
N LYS A 334 10.57 5.08 26.00
CA LYS A 334 11.57 6.07 26.50
C LYS A 334 13.00 5.60 26.24
N VAL A 335 13.29 4.31 26.43
CA VAL A 335 14.62 3.72 26.15
C VAL A 335 14.91 3.80 24.65
N LEU A 336 13.97 3.41 23.81
CA LEU A 336 14.18 3.36 22.36
C LEU A 336 14.29 4.76 21.73
N GLN A 337 13.64 5.78 22.28
CA GLN A 337 13.67 7.17 21.81
C GLN A 337 14.98 7.91 22.10
N GLN A 338 15.89 7.34 22.89
CA GLN A 338 17.19 7.95 23.18
C GLN A 338 18.03 8.19 21.91
N GLN A 339 17.78 7.45 20.86
CA GLN A 339 18.47 7.61 19.57
C GLN A 339 17.61 8.44 18.60
N LYS A 340 17.97 9.71 18.40
CA LYS A 340 17.20 10.73 17.66
C LYS A 340 16.67 10.28 16.29
N ASN A 341 17.44 9.53 15.53
CA ASN A 341 17.11 9.17 14.14
C ASN A 341 16.43 7.80 14.01
N ARG A 342 16.29 7.05 15.10
CA ARG A 342 15.69 5.71 15.12
C ARG A 342 14.19 5.81 14.82
N ILE A 343 13.73 5.11 13.81
CA ILE A 343 12.33 5.09 13.43
C ILE A 343 11.59 4.07 14.30
N ILE A 344 10.53 4.52 14.98
CA ILE A 344 9.69 3.66 15.82
C ILE A 344 8.26 3.70 15.28
N LEU A 345 7.74 2.53 14.88
CA LEU A 345 6.43 2.38 14.24
C LEU A 345 5.52 1.46 15.07
N ILE A 346 4.30 1.93 15.32
CA ILE A 346 3.19 1.04 15.69
C ILE A 346 2.58 0.51 14.40
N GLN A 347 2.48 -0.80 14.27
CA GLN A 347 1.76 -1.44 13.18
C GLN A 347 0.26 -1.47 13.50
N LYS A 348 -0.55 -0.73 12.71
CA LYS A 348 -2.00 -0.65 12.86
C LYS A 348 -2.72 -1.74 12.08
N SER A 349 -2.25 -2.04 10.88
CA SER A 349 -2.79 -3.07 9.99
C SER A 349 -1.67 -3.97 9.45
N ARG A 350 -2.04 -5.19 9.11
CA ARG A 350 -1.20 -6.16 8.39
C ARG A 350 -1.71 -6.38 6.96
N ASP A 351 -2.70 -5.59 6.53
CA ASP A 351 -3.30 -5.73 5.21
C ASP A 351 -2.34 -5.18 4.17
N THR A 352 -2.05 -6.01 3.19
CA THR A 352 -1.19 -5.68 2.06
C THR A 352 -1.99 -5.93 0.77
N ALA A 353 -1.60 -5.29 -0.33
CA ALA A 353 -2.24 -5.56 -1.61
C ALA A 353 -2.19 -7.05 -1.98
N ASP A 354 -3.28 -7.56 -2.54
CA ASP A 354 -3.40 -8.98 -2.94
C ASP A 354 -2.56 -9.33 -4.17
N VAL A 355 -2.05 -8.31 -4.86
CA VAL A 355 -1.21 -8.47 -6.05
C VAL A 355 0.14 -7.81 -5.87
N THR A 356 1.14 -8.33 -6.58
CA THR A 356 2.45 -7.71 -6.74
C THR A 356 2.60 -7.19 -8.17
N ILE A 357 3.16 -5.98 -8.29
CA ILE A 357 3.39 -5.29 -9.56
C ILE A 357 4.88 -5.06 -9.72
N ARG A 358 5.43 -5.43 -10.87
CA ARG A 358 6.84 -5.26 -11.18
C ARG A 358 7.02 -4.76 -12.62
N THR A 359 7.81 -3.74 -12.81
CA THR A 359 8.22 -3.31 -14.15
C THR A 359 9.16 -4.34 -14.78
N ALA A 360 8.94 -4.67 -16.05
CA ALA A 360 9.78 -5.59 -16.81
C ALA A 360 9.81 -5.15 -18.28
N LEU A 361 10.98 -4.97 -18.85
CA LEU A 361 11.16 -4.47 -20.21
C LEU A 361 10.39 -3.15 -20.42
N ASN A 362 9.50 -3.11 -21.43
CA ASN A 362 8.60 -1.98 -21.70
C ASN A 362 7.17 -2.20 -21.15
N GLY A 363 7.00 -3.12 -20.22
CA GLY A 363 5.70 -3.50 -19.67
C GLY A 363 5.73 -3.70 -18.16
N ILE A 364 4.67 -4.32 -17.67
CA ILE A 364 4.43 -4.59 -16.26
C ILE A 364 4.02 -6.05 -16.10
N LEU A 365 4.65 -6.73 -15.16
CA LEU A 365 4.22 -8.03 -14.67
C LEU A 365 3.34 -7.85 -13.45
N VAL A 366 2.19 -8.51 -13.44
CA VAL A 366 1.26 -8.56 -12.31
C VAL A 366 1.02 -10.01 -11.95
N GLN A 367 1.10 -10.33 -10.67
CA GLN A 367 0.77 -11.66 -10.16
C GLN A 367 0.07 -11.53 -8.82
N ASP A 368 -0.66 -12.56 -8.44
CA ASP A 368 -1.18 -12.66 -7.09
C ASP A 368 -0.03 -12.78 -6.09
N ARG A 369 -0.22 -12.21 -4.89
CA ARG A 369 0.72 -12.39 -3.80
C ARG A 369 0.69 -13.85 -3.36
N ASP A 370 1.85 -14.44 -3.07
CA ASP A 370 1.94 -15.79 -2.51
C ASP A 370 1.44 -15.76 -1.06
N LEU A 371 0.20 -16.19 -0.88
CA LEU A 371 -0.47 -16.27 0.42
C LEU A 371 -0.55 -17.71 0.97
N SER A 372 -0.04 -18.70 0.23
CA SER A 372 -0.01 -20.10 0.70
C SER A 372 0.95 -20.24 1.87
N THR A 373 0.48 -20.82 2.96
CA THR A 373 1.28 -21.16 4.14
C THR A 373 0.97 -22.58 4.54
N GLU A 374 1.95 -23.47 4.38
CA GLU A 374 1.79 -24.88 4.68
C GLU A 374 1.87 -25.10 6.19
N THR A 375 1.00 -25.97 6.66
CA THR A 375 0.95 -26.48 8.03
C THR A 375 1.49 -27.91 8.09
N VAL A 376 1.56 -28.50 9.27
CA VAL A 376 1.97 -29.89 9.44
C VAL A 376 1.05 -30.85 8.67
N GLU A 377 -0.24 -30.54 8.57
CA GLU A 377 -1.26 -31.34 7.89
C GLU A 377 -1.05 -31.40 6.38
N ASP A 378 -0.41 -30.40 5.79
CA ASP A 378 -0.12 -30.31 4.35
C ASP A 378 1.12 -31.12 3.97
N MET A 379 1.94 -31.51 4.97
CA MET A 379 3.19 -32.23 4.78
C MET A 379 2.97 -33.72 4.51
N LYS A 380 3.54 -34.20 3.43
CA LYS A 380 3.54 -35.64 3.08
C LYS A 380 4.92 -36.23 3.35
N ALA A 381 5.00 -37.24 4.24
CA ALA A 381 6.24 -37.98 4.43
C ALA A 381 6.67 -38.67 3.13
N ALA A 382 7.88 -38.37 2.68
CA ALA A 382 8.48 -38.94 1.49
C ALA A 382 9.42 -40.09 1.76
N THR A 383 9.93 -40.17 3.01
CA THR A 383 10.90 -41.17 3.48
C THR A 383 10.28 -42.16 4.45
N ALA A 384 10.93 -43.34 4.65
CA ALA A 384 10.54 -44.34 5.64
C ALA A 384 10.62 -43.80 7.07
N LYS A 385 11.66 -43.01 7.38
CA LYS A 385 11.75 -42.29 8.64
C LYS A 385 10.86 -41.07 8.62
N THR A 386 9.94 -41.00 9.57
CA THR A 386 9.10 -39.81 9.79
C THR A 386 9.80 -38.78 10.67
N ALA A 387 9.53 -37.49 10.41
CA ALA A 387 10.01 -36.41 11.27
C ALA A 387 9.31 -36.47 12.64
N THR A 388 10.02 -36.07 13.70
CA THR A 388 9.44 -35.96 15.05
C THR A 388 8.53 -34.68 15.10
N PRO A 389 7.64 -34.59 16.12
CA PRO A 389 6.81 -33.38 16.27
C PRO A 389 7.64 -32.09 16.35
N GLU A 390 8.79 -32.10 17.02
CA GLU A 390 9.70 -30.97 17.12
C GLU A 390 10.30 -30.61 15.73
N GLN A 391 10.73 -31.64 14.99
CA GLN A 391 11.25 -31.47 13.65
C GLN A 391 10.16 -30.94 12.70
N LEU A 392 8.91 -31.40 12.82
CA LEU A 392 7.80 -30.85 12.00
C LEU A 392 7.56 -29.39 12.32
N ALA A 393 7.57 -28.97 13.57
CA ALA A 393 7.45 -27.56 13.96
C ALA A 393 8.60 -26.72 13.39
N ASP A 394 9.83 -27.21 13.44
CA ASP A 394 11.01 -26.54 12.87
C ASP A 394 10.96 -26.50 11.33
N LEU A 395 10.43 -27.52 10.66
CA LEU A 395 10.26 -27.55 9.21
C LEU A 395 9.22 -26.51 8.74
N VAL A 396 8.06 -26.40 9.43
CA VAL A 396 7.08 -25.32 9.17
C VAL A 396 7.72 -23.96 9.35
N PHE A 397 8.42 -23.74 10.46
CA PHE A 397 9.13 -22.51 10.77
C PHE A 397 10.14 -22.15 9.67
N ALA A 398 10.98 -23.09 9.26
CA ALA A 398 11.98 -22.89 8.21
C ALA A 398 11.35 -22.62 6.84
N ASN A 399 10.23 -23.29 6.51
CA ASN A 399 9.51 -23.11 5.25
C ASN A 399 8.89 -21.71 5.13
N LYS A 400 8.30 -21.19 6.21
CA LYS A 400 7.80 -19.83 6.30
C LYS A 400 8.90 -18.80 6.00
N ILE A 401 10.10 -18.98 6.54
CA ILE A 401 11.25 -18.09 6.25
C ILE A 401 11.70 -18.26 4.80
N CYS A 402 11.76 -19.50 4.31
CA CYS A 402 12.17 -19.83 2.95
C CYS A 402 11.29 -19.11 1.91
N LYS A 403 9.96 -19.12 2.07
CA LYS A 403 8.97 -18.41 1.26
C LYS A 403 9.28 -16.90 1.14
N HIS A 404 9.78 -16.27 2.21
CA HIS A 404 10.07 -14.84 2.26
C HIS A 404 11.52 -14.49 1.88
N THR A 405 12.35 -15.48 1.54
CA THR A 405 13.77 -15.29 1.21
C THR A 405 13.99 -15.34 -0.31
N LYS A 406 14.90 -14.51 -0.82
CA LYS A 406 15.19 -14.44 -2.27
C LYS A 406 15.76 -15.75 -2.81
N SER A 407 15.17 -16.26 -3.90
CA SER A 407 15.56 -17.50 -4.58
C SER A 407 16.91 -17.42 -5.30
N ASN A 408 17.65 -18.55 -5.50
CA ASN A 408 17.45 -19.80 -4.80
C ASN A 408 17.84 -19.68 -3.34
N THR A 409 17.08 -20.25 -2.45
CA THR A 409 17.35 -20.19 -1.01
C THR A 409 17.30 -21.55 -0.32
N ILE A 410 18.14 -21.68 0.70
CA ILE A 410 18.10 -22.74 1.71
C ILE A 410 18.06 -22.08 3.09
N VAL A 411 17.18 -22.56 3.94
CA VAL A 411 17.05 -22.11 5.33
C VAL A 411 17.38 -23.27 6.26
N LEU A 412 18.28 -23.04 7.22
CA LEU A 412 18.60 -23.98 8.31
C LEU A 412 17.98 -23.46 9.61
N ALA A 413 17.24 -24.31 10.29
CA ALA A 413 16.59 -23.97 11.56
C ALA A 413 16.68 -25.10 12.58
N LYS A 414 16.55 -24.74 13.86
CA LYS A 414 16.47 -25.67 14.98
C LYS A 414 15.79 -24.98 16.16
N ASN A 415 14.88 -25.68 16.83
CA ASN A 415 14.14 -25.14 17.98
C ASN A 415 13.43 -23.80 17.65
N GLN A 416 12.80 -23.68 16.49
CA GLN A 416 12.16 -22.45 16.00
C GLN A 416 13.08 -21.21 16.05
N GLN A 417 14.33 -21.41 15.68
CA GLN A 417 15.34 -20.37 15.50
C GLN A 417 15.99 -20.51 14.12
N LEU A 418 16.08 -19.42 13.39
CA LEU A 418 16.87 -19.33 12.16
C LEU A 418 18.36 -19.42 12.52
N LEU A 419 19.01 -20.49 12.11
CA LEU A 419 20.46 -20.67 12.28
C LEU A 419 21.23 -19.94 11.18
N ALA A 420 20.81 -20.12 9.93
CA ALA A 420 21.33 -19.40 8.79
C ALA A 420 20.46 -19.58 7.56
N SER A 421 20.61 -18.69 6.58
CA SER A 421 20.05 -18.82 5.24
C SER A 421 21.08 -18.55 4.16
N GLY A 422 21.04 -19.33 3.09
CA GLY A 422 21.71 -19.02 1.82
C GLY A 422 20.71 -18.30 0.92
N VAL A 423 21.06 -17.11 0.45
CA VAL A 423 20.11 -16.16 -0.15
C VAL A 423 20.50 -15.84 -1.57
N GLY A 424 19.56 -15.95 -2.53
CA GLY A 424 19.71 -15.40 -3.89
C GLY A 424 20.82 -16.04 -4.71
N GLN A 425 21.10 -17.34 -4.48
CA GLN A 425 22.18 -18.03 -5.18
C GLN A 425 21.73 -18.56 -6.53
N THR A 426 22.66 -18.66 -7.50
CA THR A 426 22.40 -19.20 -8.82
C THR A 426 22.18 -20.72 -8.81
N SER A 427 22.72 -21.41 -7.80
CA SER A 427 22.46 -22.83 -7.59
C SER A 427 21.99 -23.10 -6.15
N ARG A 428 21.19 -24.16 -5.98
CA ARG A 428 20.69 -24.56 -4.66
C ARG A 428 21.80 -25.12 -3.79
N VAL A 429 22.78 -25.81 -4.40
CA VAL A 429 23.96 -26.32 -3.68
C VAL A 429 24.81 -25.16 -3.12
N ASP A 430 24.95 -24.07 -3.85
CA ASP A 430 25.67 -22.92 -3.33
C ASP A 430 24.90 -22.22 -2.22
N ALA A 431 23.58 -22.13 -2.32
CA ALA A 431 22.73 -21.63 -1.22
C ALA A 431 22.89 -22.49 0.05
N LEU A 432 22.94 -23.82 -0.09
CA LEU A 432 23.17 -24.73 1.02
C LEU A 432 24.56 -24.54 1.64
N LYS A 433 25.60 -24.52 0.81
CA LYS A 433 26.98 -24.32 1.31
C LYS A 433 27.12 -23.00 2.05
N GLN A 434 26.55 -21.93 1.50
CA GLN A 434 26.53 -20.61 2.14
C GLN A 434 25.82 -20.65 3.49
N SER A 435 24.66 -21.32 3.60
CA SER A 435 23.93 -21.42 4.86
C SER A 435 24.71 -22.23 5.91
N ILE A 436 25.36 -23.34 5.52
CA ILE A 436 26.16 -24.14 6.43
C ILE A 436 27.39 -23.35 6.92
N GLU A 437 28.13 -22.72 6.01
CA GLU A 437 29.30 -21.91 6.35
C GLU A 437 28.93 -20.78 7.31
N LYS A 438 27.82 -20.10 7.06
CA LYS A 438 27.31 -19.01 7.90
C LYS A 438 26.91 -19.50 9.28
N ALA A 439 26.17 -20.62 9.38
CA ALA A 439 25.80 -21.21 10.66
C ALA A 439 27.03 -21.57 11.51
N LEU A 440 28.02 -22.23 10.90
CA LEU A 440 29.26 -22.58 11.58
C LEU A 440 30.11 -21.36 11.97
N HIS A 441 30.09 -20.28 11.18
CA HIS A 441 30.76 -19.02 11.51
C HIS A 441 30.20 -18.39 12.80
N PHE A 442 28.90 -18.51 13.04
CA PHE A 442 28.25 -18.05 14.26
C PHE A 442 28.16 -19.15 15.34
N GLU A 443 28.98 -20.19 15.23
CA GLU A 443 29.15 -21.25 16.20
C GLU A 443 27.89 -22.11 16.49
N PHE A 444 26.94 -22.17 15.53
CA PHE A 444 25.79 -23.04 15.66
C PHE A 444 26.14 -24.51 15.45
N ASP A 445 25.63 -25.36 16.37
CA ASP A 445 25.61 -26.79 16.19
C ASP A 445 24.43 -27.20 15.28
N LEU A 446 24.79 -27.77 14.11
CA LEU A 446 23.81 -28.23 13.12
C LEU A 446 23.34 -29.66 13.35
N GLU A 447 23.85 -30.41 14.39
CA GLU A 447 23.36 -31.73 14.65
C GLU A 447 21.89 -31.72 15.07
N GLY A 448 21.05 -32.41 14.31
CA GLY A 448 19.60 -32.42 14.48
C GLY A 448 18.84 -31.24 13.87
N ALA A 449 19.53 -30.30 13.22
CA ALA A 449 18.89 -29.19 12.51
C ALA A 449 17.99 -29.68 11.37
N VAL A 450 17.08 -28.80 10.94
CA VAL A 450 16.24 -29.04 9.78
C VAL A 450 16.63 -28.09 8.62
N MET A 451 16.28 -28.48 7.39
CA MET A 451 16.55 -27.73 6.17
C MET A 451 15.26 -27.52 5.38
N ALA A 452 14.96 -26.27 4.98
CA ALA A 452 13.91 -25.92 4.03
C ALA A 452 14.50 -25.42 2.72
N SER A 453 13.86 -25.77 1.60
CA SER A 453 14.21 -25.34 0.24
C SER A 453 13.01 -24.74 -0.46
N ASP A 454 13.19 -23.60 -1.12
CA ASP A 454 12.16 -22.88 -1.91
C ASP A 454 11.64 -23.67 -3.13
N ALA A 455 12.38 -24.68 -3.59
CA ALA A 455 11.99 -25.58 -4.67
C ALA A 455 12.62 -26.96 -4.51
N PHE A 456 12.30 -27.91 -5.40
CA PHE A 456 12.80 -29.25 -5.36
C PHE A 456 14.33 -29.37 -5.55
N PHE A 457 14.93 -30.46 -5.07
CA PHE A 457 16.32 -30.78 -5.34
C PHE A 457 16.45 -31.46 -6.70
N PRO A 458 17.28 -30.93 -7.62
CA PRO A 458 17.50 -31.56 -8.90
C PRO A 458 18.35 -32.85 -8.79
N PHE A 459 19.15 -33.00 -7.71
CA PHE A 459 20.06 -34.11 -7.42
C PHE A 459 20.14 -34.35 -5.91
N ALA A 460 20.61 -35.53 -5.52
CA ALA A 460 20.78 -35.90 -4.11
C ALA A 460 21.97 -35.18 -3.41
N ASP A 461 22.82 -34.48 -4.13
CA ASP A 461 24.01 -33.80 -3.61
C ASP A 461 23.68 -32.80 -2.48
N SER A 462 22.55 -32.11 -2.55
CA SER A 462 22.11 -31.19 -1.50
C SER A 462 21.78 -31.92 -0.19
N VAL A 463 21.05 -33.05 -0.23
CA VAL A 463 20.75 -33.82 0.97
C VAL A 463 21.98 -34.53 1.55
N GLU A 464 22.93 -34.91 0.67
CA GLU A 464 24.22 -35.47 1.09
C GLU A 464 25.06 -34.47 1.88
N ILE A 465 25.17 -33.22 1.36
CA ILE A 465 25.90 -32.12 2.01
C ILE A 465 25.24 -31.79 3.34
N ALA A 466 23.90 -31.65 3.34
CA ALA A 466 23.14 -31.34 4.54
C ALA A 466 23.31 -32.39 5.63
N HIS A 467 23.25 -33.69 5.28
CA HIS A 467 23.48 -34.80 6.21
C HIS A 467 24.86 -34.72 6.85
N LYS A 468 25.91 -34.51 6.04
CA LYS A 468 27.30 -34.40 6.55
C LYS A 468 27.48 -33.20 7.51
N ALA A 469 26.66 -32.15 7.36
CA ALA A 469 26.67 -30.99 8.23
C ALA A 469 25.88 -31.23 9.56
N GLY A 470 25.08 -32.28 9.66
CA GLY A 470 24.30 -32.58 10.88
C GLY A 470 22.78 -32.44 10.71
N VAL A 471 22.29 -32.02 9.52
CA VAL A 471 20.83 -31.91 9.24
C VAL A 471 20.19 -33.30 9.28
N ARG A 472 19.01 -33.40 9.89
CA ARG A 472 18.30 -34.70 10.08
C ARG A 472 16.87 -34.72 9.53
N ALA A 473 16.31 -33.57 9.16
CA ALA A 473 15.02 -33.49 8.49
C ALA A 473 15.00 -32.39 7.41
N VAL A 474 14.24 -32.61 6.33
CA VAL A 474 14.20 -31.76 5.14
C VAL A 474 12.77 -31.54 4.69
N ILE A 475 12.45 -30.30 4.28
CA ILE A 475 11.20 -29.92 3.62
C ILE A 475 11.49 -29.32 2.26
N GLN A 476 10.73 -29.75 1.26
CA GLN A 476 10.77 -29.23 -0.12
C GLN A 476 9.42 -29.47 -0.79
N PRO A 477 9.13 -28.79 -1.93
CA PRO A 477 7.87 -29.01 -2.64
C PRO A 477 7.76 -30.42 -3.31
N GLY A 478 8.88 -31.06 -3.65
CA GLY A 478 8.87 -32.25 -4.50
C GLY A 478 8.58 -31.91 -5.97
N GLY A 479 8.46 -32.93 -6.83
CA GLY A 479 8.14 -32.83 -8.25
C GLY A 479 9.34 -32.87 -9.20
N SER A 480 10.53 -33.19 -8.70
CA SER A 480 11.69 -33.54 -9.53
C SER A 480 11.56 -34.96 -10.09
N VAL A 481 11.96 -35.17 -11.34
CA VAL A 481 12.10 -36.52 -11.90
C VAL A 481 13.13 -37.38 -11.16
N ARG A 482 13.95 -36.75 -10.32
CA ARG A 482 15.01 -37.37 -9.50
C ARG A 482 14.75 -37.27 -7.99
N ASP A 483 13.50 -37.02 -7.57
CA ASP A 483 13.15 -37.03 -6.15
C ASP A 483 13.54 -38.35 -5.47
N GLN A 484 13.40 -39.47 -6.21
CA GLN A 484 13.75 -40.81 -5.69
C GLN A 484 15.20 -40.90 -5.26
N ASP A 485 16.15 -40.29 -5.98
CA ASP A 485 17.58 -40.29 -5.60
C ASP A 485 17.78 -39.63 -4.22
N SER A 486 17.06 -38.54 -3.95
CA SER A 486 17.11 -37.84 -2.66
C SER A 486 16.43 -38.61 -1.55
N ILE A 487 15.30 -39.29 -1.84
CA ILE A 487 14.56 -40.14 -0.91
C ILE A 487 15.43 -41.35 -0.51
N ASP A 488 16.02 -42.07 -1.49
CA ASP A 488 16.87 -43.22 -1.27
C ASP A 488 18.09 -42.90 -0.39
N PHE A 489 18.70 -41.70 -0.65
CA PHE A 489 19.79 -41.24 0.21
C PHE A 489 19.31 -40.98 1.64
N CYS A 490 18.19 -40.28 1.82
CA CYS A 490 17.63 -39.97 3.14
C CYS A 490 17.27 -41.24 3.89
N ASP A 491 16.66 -42.23 3.25
CA ASP A 491 16.31 -43.54 3.84
C ASP A 491 17.55 -44.31 4.28
N ALA A 492 18.57 -44.34 3.44
CA ALA A 492 19.85 -45.04 3.77
C ALA A 492 20.58 -44.40 4.96
N HIS A 493 20.35 -43.09 5.22
CA HIS A 493 21.05 -42.36 6.27
C HIS A 493 20.14 -41.95 7.44
N GLY A 494 18.91 -42.46 7.50
CA GLY A 494 17.97 -42.17 8.58
C GLY A 494 17.59 -40.68 8.70
N MET A 495 17.50 -39.95 7.61
CA MET A 495 16.94 -38.62 7.52
C MET A 495 15.43 -38.68 7.26
N ALA A 496 14.68 -37.72 7.78
CA ALA A 496 13.29 -37.52 7.38
C ALA A 496 13.18 -36.51 6.23
N MET A 497 12.29 -36.77 5.26
CA MET A 497 11.95 -35.81 4.22
C MET A 497 10.43 -35.67 4.10
N VAL A 498 9.95 -34.45 3.98
CA VAL A 498 8.54 -34.13 3.73
C VAL A 498 8.39 -33.29 2.47
N PHE A 499 7.29 -33.51 1.76
CA PHE A 499 6.89 -32.73 0.57
C PHE A 499 5.67 -31.87 0.88
N THR A 500 5.68 -30.62 0.41
CA THR A 500 4.55 -29.69 0.50
C THR A 500 3.70 -29.68 -0.76
N GLY A 501 4.28 -29.99 -1.92
CA GLY A 501 3.64 -29.81 -3.23
C GLY A 501 3.57 -28.36 -3.73
N ILE A 502 4.02 -27.39 -2.92
CA ILE A 502 3.96 -25.95 -3.24
C ILE A 502 5.38 -25.37 -3.26
N ARG A 503 5.69 -24.66 -4.34
CA ARG A 503 6.97 -23.98 -4.57
C ARG A 503 6.84 -22.48 -4.25
N HIS A 504 7.83 -21.90 -3.56
CA HIS A 504 7.87 -20.51 -3.14
C HIS A 504 9.02 -19.73 -3.76
N PHE A 505 9.02 -19.57 -5.08
CA PHE A 505 10.03 -18.72 -5.71
C PHE A 505 9.76 -17.23 -5.46
N LYS A 506 10.82 -16.51 -5.06
CA LYS A 506 10.83 -15.06 -4.86
C LYS A 506 12.07 -14.47 -5.55
N HIS A 507 11.87 -13.75 -6.66
CA HIS A 507 12.93 -13.13 -7.45
C HIS A 507 13.05 -11.63 -7.22
#